data_8e8aee0244fe696855f2a567b665b876
#
_entry.id   8e8aee0244fe696855f2a567b665b876
#
_cell.length_a   1.000
_cell.length_b   1.000
_cell.length_c   1.000
_cell.angle_alpha   90.00
_cell.angle_beta   90.00
_cell.angle_gamma   90.00
#
_symmetry.space_group_name_H-M   'P 1'
#
loop_
_entity.id
_entity.type
_entity.pdbx_description
1 polymer ?
#
loop_
_entity_poly.entity_id
_entity_poly.type
_entity_poly.pdbx_seq_one_letter_code
_entity_poly.pdbx_strand_id
1 'polypeptide(L)'
;MEIKQAEFTLSAPMVSMCPKDTKPEYAFIGRSNVGKSSLINMLTNNKKLAKTSSTPGKTLLINHFIINKEWYLVDLPGYGFAKRSKKEVDKLDQMIRGYILQREQLVNVFVLVDIRLEAQKIDLEFMEWLGLSSIPFSIVFTKADKLTPNKCRQAMEAYKKKLSETWEEMPPMFLTSAEKKEGRAEVLDYIEKINQELKD
;
A
#
# COMPACT_ATOMS: atom_id res chain seq x y z
N MET A 1 13.75 -11.56 -2.56
CA MET A 1 13.00 -11.87 -3.84
C MET A 1 13.56 -11.07 -5.01
N GLU A 2 13.81 -11.73 -6.14
CA GLU A 2 14.11 -11.05 -7.40
C GLU A 2 12.85 -10.92 -8.25
N ILE A 3 12.56 -9.72 -8.74
CA ILE A 3 11.46 -9.51 -9.68
C ILE A 3 12.02 -9.57 -11.11
N LYS A 4 11.69 -10.63 -11.82
CA LYS A 4 12.08 -10.87 -13.22
C LYS A 4 11.04 -10.33 -14.21
N GLN A 5 9.77 -10.31 -13.80
CA GLN A 5 8.65 -9.90 -14.63
C GLN A 5 7.61 -9.18 -13.79
N ALA A 6 7.16 -8.03 -14.27
CA ALA A 6 6.06 -7.25 -13.68
C ALA A 6 5.22 -6.65 -14.80
N GLU A 7 3.95 -7.04 -14.89
CA GLU A 7 3.07 -6.67 -15.97
C GLU A 7 1.70 -6.22 -15.47
N PHE A 8 1.15 -5.21 -16.11
CA PHE A 8 -0.23 -4.80 -15.88
C PHE A 8 -1.19 -5.91 -16.35
N THR A 9 -2.12 -6.28 -15.49
CA THR A 9 -3.13 -7.31 -15.81
C THR A 9 -4.47 -6.68 -16.17
N LEU A 10 -5.05 -5.91 -15.26
CA LEU A 10 -6.34 -5.25 -15.47
C LEU A 10 -6.57 -4.11 -14.47
N SER A 11 -7.53 -3.27 -14.82
CA SER A 11 -8.13 -2.27 -13.94
C SER A 11 -9.59 -2.63 -13.67
N ALA A 12 -9.97 -2.81 -12.41
CA ALA A 12 -11.31 -3.20 -12.01
C ALA A 12 -12.05 -2.04 -11.32
N PRO A 13 -13.27 -1.70 -11.72
CA PRO A 13 -14.10 -0.71 -11.04
C PRO A 13 -14.78 -1.29 -9.79
N MET A 14 -14.78 -2.61 -9.63
CA MET A 14 -15.39 -3.31 -8.49
C MET A 14 -14.74 -4.70 -8.28
N VAL A 15 -14.91 -5.26 -7.12
CA VAL A 15 -14.30 -6.54 -6.70
C VAL A 15 -14.63 -7.69 -7.65
N SER A 16 -15.89 -7.76 -8.13
CA SER A 16 -16.34 -8.83 -9.02
C SER A 16 -15.59 -8.89 -10.35
N MET A 17 -14.91 -7.82 -10.74
CA MET A 17 -14.12 -7.71 -11.97
C MET A 17 -12.62 -7.91 -11.75
N CYS A 18 -12.18 -8.18 -10.53
CA CYS A 18 -10.80 -8.56 -10.23
C CYS A 18 -10.43 -9.93 -10.82
N PRO A 19 -9.14 -10.27 -10.92
CA PRO A 19 -8.70 -11.58 -11.45
C PRO A 19 -9.40 -12.75 -10.78
N LYS A 20 -9.68 -13.81 -11.54
CA LYS A 20 -10.46 -14.98 -11.06
C LYS A 20 -9.59 -16.12 -10.55
N ASP A 21 -8.28 -15.99 -10.64
CA ASP A 21 -7.35 -16.99 -10.11
C ASP A 21 -7.18 -16.88 -8.58
N THR A 22 -6.37 -17.76 -8.02
CA THR A 22 -6.15 -17.89 -6.58
C THR A 22 -4.80 -17.35 -6.11
N LYS A 23 -4.11 -16.60 -6.96
CA LYS A 23 -2.80 -16.05 -6.59
C LYS A 23 -2.91 -15.04 -5.45
N PRO A 24 -1.95 -15.04 -4.51
CA PRO A 24 -1.97 -14.08 -3.40
C PRO A 24 -1.85 -12.64 -3.89
N GLU A 25 -2.56 -11.75 -3.22
CA GLU A 25 -2.60 -10.32 -3.51
C GLU A 25 -2.05 -9.50 -2.34
N TYR A 26 -1.23 -8.52 -2.68
CA TYR A 26 -0.67 -7.54 -1.76
C TYR A 26 -1.13 -6.16 -2.19
N ALA A 27 -1.99 -5.54 -1.40
CA ALA A 27 -2.56 -4.23 -1.72
C ALA A 27 -1.72 -3.09 -1.17
N PHE A 28 -1.56 -2.06 -1.98
CA PHE A 28 -0.87 -0.82 -1.63
C PHE A 28 -1.87 0.33 -1.62
N ILE A 29 -1.94 1.04 -0.51
CA ILE A 29 -2.87 2.14 -0.30
C ILE A 29 -2.21 3.25 0.54
N GLY A 30 -2.74 4.44 0.45
CA GLY A 30 -2.31 5.58 1.24
C GLY A 30 -3.04 6.84 0.83
N ARG A 31 -2.68 7.96 1.42
CA ARG A 31 -3.22 9.26 1.03
C ARG A 31 -2.77 9.65 -0.37
N SER A 32 -3.55 10.52 -1.00
CA SER A 32 -3.15 11.13 -2.27
C SER A 32 -1.76 11.77 -2.16
N ASN A 33 -0.92 11.56 -3.17
CA ASN A 33 0.46 12.06 -3.26
C ASN A 33 1.44 11.54 -2.19
N VAL A 34 1.13 10.45 -1.54
CA VAL A 34 2.03 9.79 -0.57
C VAL A 34 3.29 9.19 -1.21
N GLY A 35 3.29 9.00 -2.53
CA GLY A 35 4.37 8.37 -3.29
C GLY A 35 4.10 6.91 -3.68
N LYS A 36 2.84 6.50 -3.74
CA LYS A 36 2.45 5.11 -4.00
C LYS A 36 2.91 4.61 -5.38
N SER A 37 2.66 5.34 -6.45
CA SER A 37 3.10 4.96 -7.80
C SER A 37 4.61 4.89 -7.92
N SER A 38 5.33 5.83 -7.30
CA SER A 38 6.80 5.81 -7.26
C SER A 38 7.34 4.60 -6.51
N LEU A 39 6.71 4.23 -5.39
CA LEU A 39 7.06 3.03 -4.64
C LEU A 39 6.84 1.76 -5.46
N ILE A 40 5.68 1.62 -6.09
CA ILE A 40 5.35 0.46 -6.94
C ILE A 40 6.37 0.32 -8.08
N ASN A 41 6.68 1.41 -8.75
CA ASN A 41 7.68 1.41 -9.82
C ASN A 41 9.08 1.03 -9.31
N MET A 42 9.46 1.49 -8.13
CA MET A 42 10.73 1.14 -7.49
C MET A 42 10.77 -0.34 -7.11
N LEU A 43 9.72 -0.86 -6.46
CA LEU A 43 9.65 -2.27 -6.07
C LEU A 43 9.77 -3.20 -7.29
N THR A 44 9.08 -2.88 -8.37
CA THR A 44 9.05 -3.68 -9.60
C THR A 44 10.23 -3.41 -10.54
N ASN A 45 11.09 -2.44 -10.20
CA ASN A 45 12.17 -1.96 -11.08
C ASN A 45 11.68 -1.59 -12.50
N ASN A 46 10.46 -1.07 -12.59
CA ASN A 46 9.81 -0.66 -13.82
C ASN A 46 9.22 0.75 -13.69
N LYS A 47 9.94 1.75 -14.21
CA LYS A 47 9.59 3.18 -14.08
C LYS A 47 8.23 3.57 -14.70
N LYS A 48 7.65 2.71 -15.52
CA LYS A 48 6.41 2.99 -16.27
C LYS A 48 5.25 2.07 -15.91
N LEU A 49 5.42 1.17 -14.94
CA LEU A 49 4.39 0.18 -14.60
C LEU A 49 3.16 0.86 -14.00
N ALA A 50 3.33 1.58 -12.91
CA ALA A 50 2.27 2.39 -12.31
C ALA A 50 2.35 3.83 -12.85
N LYS A 51 1.22 4.34 -13.32
CA LYS A 51 1.17 5.72 -13.82
C LYS A 51 1.22 6.70 -12.66
N THR A 52 2.26 7.51 -12.63
CA THR A 52 2.32 8.69 -11.78
C THR A 52 1.37 9.74 -12.35
N SER A 53 0.12 9.79 -11.90
CA SER A 53 -0.80 10.83 -12.34
C SER A 53 -0.93 11.92 -11.30
N SER A 54 -0.52 13.12 -11.68
CA SER A 54 -0.81 14.36 -10.97
C SER A 54 -2.19 14.94 -11.31
N THR A 55 -2.99 14.24 -12.12
CA THR A 55 -4.27 14.76 -12.63
C THR A 55 -5.43 14.27 -11.76
N PRO A 56 -6.05 15.14 -10.95
CA PRO A 56 -7.31 14.83 -10.26
C PRO A 56 -8.43 14.62 -11.29
N GLY A 57 -9.30 13.63 -11.11
CA GLY A 57 -10.53 13.47 -11.87
C GLY A 57 -10.64 12.26 -12.79
N LYS A 58 -9.64 11.39 -12.87
CA LYS A 58 -9.78 10.09 -13.56
C LYS A 58 -10.58 9.12 -12.69
N THR A 59 -11.38 8.27 -13.33
CA THR A 59 -12.06 7.14 -12.71
C THR A 59 -11.06 6.32 -11.94
N LEU A 60 -11.26 6.20 -10.63
CA LEU A 60 -10.38 5.44 -9.75
C LEU A 60 -10.72 3.97 -9.86
N LEU A 61 -9.71 3.16 -10.09
CA LEU A 61 -9.82 1.72 -10.35
C LEU A 61 -8.86 0.95 -9.45
N ILE A 62 -9.18 -0.29 -9.22
CA ILE A 62 -8.30 -1.28 -8.57
C ILE A 62 -7.39 -1.84 -9.66
N ASN A 63 -6.10 -1.53 -9.60
CA ASN A 63 -5.14 -1.95 -10.62
C ASN A 63 -4.36 -3.18 -10.15
N HIS A 64 -4.40 -4.25 -10.94
CA HIS A 64 -3.65 -5.48 -10.69
C HIS A 64 -2.43 -5.58 -11.60
N PHE A 65 -1.27 -5.85 -10.99
CA PHE A 65 -0.01 -6.12 -11.67
C PHE A 65 0.45 -7.52 -11.29
N ILE A 66 0.62 -8.41 -12.26
CA ILE A 66 1.16 -9.74 -12.01
C ILE A 66 2.68 -9.68 -11.88
N ILE A 67 3.21 -10.29 -10.83
CA ILE A 67 4.63 -10.33 -10.52
C ILE A 67 5.15 -11.76 -10.61
N ASN A 68 6.17 -11.98 -11.42
CA ASN A 68 6.79 -13.28 -11.66
C ASN A 68 5.79 -14.40 -12.02
N LYS A 69 4.60 -14.06 -12.50
CA LYS A 69 3.46 -14.97 -12.74
C LYS A 69 2.96 -15.70 -11.48
N GLU A 70 3.36 -15.27 -10.28
CA GLU A 70 3.10 -15.97 -9.02
C GLU A 70 2.15 -15.23 -8.08
N TRP A 71 2.17 -13.90 -8.06
CA TRP A 71 1.37 -13.08 -7.14
C TRP A 71 1.01 -11.74 -7.75
N TYR A 72 0.05 -11.04 -7.15
CA TYR A 72 -0.38 -9.72 -7.60
C TYR A 72 0.05 -8.62 -6.63
N LEU A 73 0.63 -7.58 -7.19
CA LEU A 73 0.69 -6.27 -6.57
C LEU A 73 -0.57 -5.52 -6.97
N VAL A 74 -1.34 -5.04 -5.97
CA VAL A 74 -2.61 -4.35 -6.20
C VAL A 74 -2.50 -2.90 -5.78
N ASP A 75 -2.68 -2.00 -6.74
CA ASP A 75 -2.70 -0.56 -6.51
C ASP A 75 -4.15 -0.13 -6.25
N LEU A 76 -4.46 0.18 -4.98
CA LEU A 76 -5.75 0.71 -4.59
C LEU A 76 -5.79 2.23 -4.75
N PRO A 77 -6.97 2.80 -5.05
CA PRO A 77 -7.14 4.24 -5.00
C PRO A 77 -6.75 4.80 -3.65
N GLY A 78 -6.10 5.96 -3.62
CA GLY A 78 -5.77 6.64 -2.37
C GLY A 78 -7.01 7.20 -1.66
N TYR A 79 -6.92 7.43 -0.36
CA TYR A 79 -7.95 8.08 0.43
C TYR A 79 -7.56 9.53 0.78
N GLY A 80 -8.46 10.29 1.43
CA GLY A 80 -8.14 11.64 1.94
C GLY A 80 -8.09 12.74 0.88
N PHE A 81 -8.96 12.67 -0.11
CA PHE A 81 -9.06 13.72 -1.16
C PHE A 81 -9.87 14.93 -0.68
N ALA A 82 -9.19 16.03 -0.37
CA ALA A 82 -9.82 17.30 0.03
C ALA A 82 -10.66 17.99 -1.08
N LYS A 83 -10.49 17.59 -2.34
CA LYS A 83 -11.09 18.27 -3.51
C LYS A 83 -12.22 17.48 -4.18
N ARG A 84 -12.76 16.44 -3.54
CA ARG A 84 -13.85 15.63 -4.11
C ARG A 84 -15.17 15.92 -3.42
N SER A 85 -16.27 15.72 -4.16
CA SER A 85 -17.60 15.76 -3.57
C SER A 85 -17.76 14.62 -2.55
N LYS A 86 -18.62 14.82 -1.56
CA LYS A 86 -18.93 13.80 -0.55
C LYS A 86 -19.34 12.46 -1.20
N LYS A 87 -20.18 12.53 -2.23
CA LYS A 87 -20.65 11.34 -2.98
C LYS A 87 -19.50 10.55 -3.62
N GLU A 88 -18.49 11.25 -4.16
CA GLU A 88 -17.30 10.59 -4.75
C GLU A 88 -16.42 9.95 -3.69
N VAL A 89 -16.27 10.62 -2.54
CA VAL A 89 -15.52 10.08 -1.39
C VAL A 89 -16.20 8.82 -0.85
N ASP A 90 -17.52 8.85 -0.65
CA ASP A 90 -18.28 7.70 -0.16
C ASP A 90 -18.19 6.51 -1.14
N LYS A 91 -18.31 6.77 -2.43
CA LYS A 91 -18.18 5.72 -3.47
C LYS A 91 -16.79 5.09 -3.47
N LEU A 92 -15.76 5.90 -3.29
CA LEU A 92 -14.37 5.46 -3.23
C LEU A 92 -14.11 4.63 -1.98
N ASP A 93 -14.58 5.08 -0.82
CA ASP A 93 -14.49 4.35 0.44
C ASP A 93 -15.19 2.99 0.34
N GLN A 94 -16.38 2.94 -0.23
CA GLN A 94 -17.09 1.68 -0.49
C GLN A 94 -16.32 0.72 -1.40
N MET A 95 -15.66 1.23 -2.44
CA MET A 95 -14.82 0.41 -3.33
C MET A 95 -13.61 -0.17 -2.58
N ILE A 96 -12.91 0.65 -1.82
CA ILE A 96 -11.71 0.24 -1.06
C ILE A 96 -12.09 -0.79 0.01
N ARG A 97 -13.09 -0.50 0.83
CA ARG A 97 -13.56 -1.41 1.89
C ARG A 97 -14.16 -2.68 1.31
N GLY A 98 -14.91 -2.58 0.24
CA GLY A 98 -15.46 -3.73 -0.47
C GLY A 98 -14.37 -4.68 -0.98
N TYR A 99 -13.33 -4.16 -1.61
CA TYR A 99 -12.17 -4.96 -2.01
C TYR A 99 -11.50 -5.63 -0.80
N ILE A 100 -11.15 -4.86 0.21
CA ILE A 100 -10.41 -5.37 1.38
C ILE A 100 -11.21 -6.45 2.13
N LEU A 101 -12.52 -6.27 2.30
CA LEU A 101 -13.36 -7.22 3.07
C LEU A 101 -13.78 -8.45 2.26
N GLN A 102 -13.91 -8.35 0.94
CA GLN A 102 -14.47 -9.42 0.11
C GLN A 102 -13.41 -10.20 -0.68
N ARG A 103 -12.18 -9.67 -0.76
CA ARG A 103 -11.13 -10.30 -1.57
C ARG A 103 -10.41 -11.40 -0.80
N GLU A 104 -10.78 -12.64 -1.06
CA GLU A 104 -10.21 -13.83 -0.39
C GLU A 104 -8.71 -13.98 -0.64
N GLN A 105 -8.21 -13.54 -1.80
CA GLN A 105 -6.80 -13.62 -2.18
C GLN A 105 -5.93 -12.54 -1.52
N LEU A 106 -6.53 -11.55 -0.86
CA LEU A 106 -5.79 -10.49 -0.18
C LEU A 106 -5.07 -11.03 1.04
N VAL A 107 -3.74 -10.94 1.03
CA VAL A 107 -2.87 -11.45 2.10
C VAL A 107 -2.44 -10.36 3.06
N ASN A 108 -2.07 -9.19 2.55
CA ASN A 108 -1.60 -8.08 3.37
C ASN A 108 -1.90 -6.73 2.69
N VAL A 109 -2.20 -5.73 3.50
CA VAL A 109 -2.37 -4.35 3.05
C VAL A 109 -1.15 -3.53 3.48
N PHE A 110 -0.42 -2.99 2.53
CA PHE A 110 0.66 -2.02 2.80
C PHE A 110 0.07 -0.62 2.83
N VAL A 111 0.06 -0.01 4.02
CA VAL A 111 -0.41 1.36 4.24
C VAL A 111 0.78 2.30 4.14
N LEU A 112 0.78 3.16 3.13
CA LEU A 112 1.85 4.12 2.89
C LEU A 112 1.62 5.41 3.66
N VAL A 113 2.67 5.89 4.32
CA VAL A 113 2.69 7.16 5.02
C VAL A 113 3.95 7.96 4.67
N ASP A 114 3.83 9.26 4.53
CA ASP A 114 4.97 10.14 4.28
C ASP A 114 5.75 10.35 5.58
N ILE A 115 7.03 9.96 5.60
CA ILE A 115 7.89 10.05 6.80
C ILE A 115 8.06 11.47 7.34
N ARG A 116 7.85 12.49 6.51
CA ARG A 116 7.98 13.89 6.92
C ARG A 116 6.84 14.40 7.79
N LEU A 117 5.71 13.69 7.79
CA LEU A 117 4.49 14.08 8.47
C LEU A 117 4.34 13.33 9.80
N GLU A 118 3.77 14.00 10.77
CA GLU A 118 3.27 13.33 11.97
C GLU A 118 2.15 12.36 11.61
N ALA A 119 1.85 11.43 12.52
CA ALA A 119 0.77 10.48 12.34
C ALA A 119 -0.57 11.21 12.13
N GLN A 120 -1.14 11.07 10.95
CA GLN A 120 -2.39 11.73 10.57
C GLN A 120 -3.59 10.92 11.07
N LYS A 121 -4.60 11.61 11.57
CA LYS A 121 -5.82 11.00 12.10
C LYS A 121 -6.46 10.03 11.09
N ILE A 122 -6.55 10.43 9.82
CA ILE A 122 -7.16 9.61 8.76
C ILE A 122 -6.40 8.29 8.53
N ASP A 123 -5.07 8.30 8.62
CA ASP A 123 -4.26 7.09 8.50
C ASP A 123 -4.45 6.18 9.71
N LEU A 124 -4.47 6.75 10.92
CA LEU A 124 -4.69 5.99 12.16
C LEU A 124 -6.08 5.36 12.20
N GLU A 125 -7.13 6.09 11.80
CA GLU A 125 -8.50 5.57 11.71
C GLU A 125 -8.61 4.44 10.68
N PHE A 126 -7.92 4.55 9.55
CA PHE A 126 -7.88 3.48 8.54
C PHE A 126 -7.18 2.22 9.06
N MET A 127 -6.05 2.38 9.73
CA MET A 127 -5.32 1.26 10.35
C MET A 127 -6.14 0.60 11.46
N GLU A 128 -6.81 1.38 12.31
CA GLU A 128 -7.71 0.87 13.34
C GLU A 128 -8.85 0.03 12.73
N TRP A 129 -9.45 0.54 11.66
CA TRP A 129 -10.48 -0.20 10.93
C TRP A 129 -9.93 -1.53 10.36
N LEU A 130 -8.72 -1.55 9.79
CA LEU A 130 -8.07 -2.79 9.33
C LEU A 130 -7.91 -3.80 10.47
N GLY A 131 -7.43 -3.35 11.63
CA GLY A 131 -7.25 -4.18 12.81
C GLY A 131 -8.58 -4.74 13.35
N LEU A 132 -9.60 -3.90 13.49
CA LEU A 132 -10.93 -4.31 13.92
C LEU A 132 -11.59 -5.30 12.93
N SER A 133 -11.22 -5.21 11.66
CA SER A 133 -11.70 -6.13 10.60
C SER A 133 -10.81 -7.37 10.46
N SER A 134 -9.82 -7.57 11.33
CA SER A 134 -8.87 -8.68 11.28
C SER A 134 -8.10 -8.78 9.94
N ILE A 135 -7.83 -7.66 9.31
CA ILE A 135 -7.08 -7.58 8.06
C ILE A 135 -5.60 -7.36 8.36
N PRO A 136 -4.69 -8.28 7.97
CA PRO A 136 -3.26 -8.09 8.11
C PRO A 136 -2.78 -6.86 7.35
N PHE A 137 -1.97 -6.01 7.99
CA PHE A 137 -1.40 -4.85 7.34
C PHE A 137 0.03 -4.56 7.84
N SER A 138 0.74 -3.81 7.03
CA SER A 138 2.09 -3.31 7.33
C SER A 138 2.16 -1.83 6.98
N ILE A 139 3.04 -1.08 7.62
CA ILE A 139 3.24 0.34 7.35
C ILE A 139 4.49 0.53 6.51
N VAL A 140 4.37 1.30 5.43
CA VAL A 140 5.50 1.69 4.59
C VAL A 140 5.69 3.20 4.66
N PHE A 141 6.77 3.61 5.30
CA PHE A 141 7.19 5.01 5.29
C PHE A 141 7.85 5.33 3.95
N THR A 142 7.35 6.36 3.27
CA THR A 142 7.87 6.83 1.98
C THR A 142 8.70 8.10 2.15
N LYS A 143 9.48 8.42 1.12
CA LYS A 143 10.24 9.68 1.01
C LYS A 143 11.34 9.84 2.08
N ALA A 144 11.97 8.75 2.50
CA ALA A 144 13.08 8.77 3.46
C ALA A 144 14.25 9.66 3.03
N ASP A 145 14.45 9.83 1.72
CA ASP A 145 15.45 10.71 1.13
C ASP A 145 15.26 12.20 1.49
N LYS A 146 14.08 12.61 1.92
CA LYS A 146 13.76 13.99 2.31
C LYS A 146 14.19 14.35 3.73
N LEU A 147 14.60 13.35 4.53
CA LEU A 147 15.09 13.53 5.89
C LEU A 147 16.48 12.89 6.05
N THR A 148 17.21 13.34 7.08
CA THR A 148 18.44 12.64 7.49
C THR A 148 18.10 11.30 8.12
N PRO A 149 19.01 10.30 8.12
CA PRO A 149 18.78 9.01 8.77
C PRO A 149 18.34 9.13 10.24
N ASN A 150 18.92 10.08 10.97
CA ASN A 150 18.55 10.33 12.36
C ASN A 150 17.12 10.86 12.51
N LYS A 151 16.71 11.80 11.64
CA LYS A 151 15.33 12.33 11.62
C LYS A 151 14.33 11.24 11.20
N CYS A 152 14.66 10.37 10.25
CA CYS A 152 13.84 9.22 9.91
C CYS A 152 13.60 8.31 11.12
N ARG A 153 14.66 7.97 11.85
CA ARG A 153 14.56 7.15 13.07
C ARG A 153 13.67 7.81 14.12
N GLN A 154 13.87 9.09 14.38
CA GLN A 154 13.04 9.85 15.34
C GLN A 154 11.56 9.90 14.91
N ALA A 155 11.28 10.09 13.62
CA ALA A 155 9.93 10.11 13.08
C ALA A 155 9.25 8.73 13.22
N MET A 156 9.97 7.64 12.94
CA MET A 156 9.45 6.28 13.13
C MET A 156 9.16 5.97 14.60
N GLU A 157 10.03 6.36 15.52
CA GLU A 157 9.81 6.16 16.95
C GLU A 157 8.61 6.98 17.46
N ALA A 158 8.47 8.22 17.00
CA ALA A 158 7.28 9.03 17.31
C ALA A 158 5.98 8.39 16.78
N TYR A 159 6.03 7.82 15.58
CA TYR A 159 4.89 7.11 15.00
C TYR A 159 4.53 5.85 15.79
N LYS A 160 5.52 5.04 16.16
CA LYS A 160 5.33 3.86 17.04
C LYS A 160 4.72 4.25 18.38
N LYS A 161 5.22 5.32 19.01
CA LYS A 161 4.68 5.84 20.26
C LYS A 161 3.21 6.21 20.11
N LYS A 162 2.83 6.85 19.01
CA LYS A 162 1.44 7.21 18.71
C LYS A 162 0.57 5.96 18.52
N LEU A 163 1.04 4.97 17.80
CA LEU A 163 0.33 3.70 17.62
C LEU A 163 0.16 2.93 18.94
N SER A 164 1.15 2.95 19.83
CA SER A 164 1.11 2.25 21.11
C SER A 164 0.03 2.76 22.07
N GLU A 165 -0.59 3.91 21.78
CA GLU A 165 -1.77 4.39 22.51
C GLU A 165 -3.00 3.49 22.30
N THR A 166 -3.06 2.76 21.17
CA THR A 166 -4.21 1.91 20.78
C THR A 166 -3.83 0.49 20.39
N TRP A 167 -2.57 0.21 20.11
CA TRP A 167 -2.08 -1.09 19.66
C TRP A 167 -1.15 -1.72 20.69
N GLU A 168 -1.40 -2.98 21.04
CA GLU A 168 -0.51 -3.78 21.91
C GLU A 168 0.71 -4.26 21.11
N GLU A 169 0.49 -4.75 19.89
CA GLU A 169 1.55 -5.20 18.99
C GLU A 169 1.69 -4.27 17.80
N MET A 170 2.92 -3.91 17.47
CA MET A 170 3.19 -3.05 16.32
C MET A 170 3.10 -3.85 15.02
N PRO A 171 2.41 -3.32 13.99
CA PRO A 171 2.48 -3.89 12.65
C PRO A 171 3.91 -3.80 12.12
N PRO A 172 4.29 -4.68 11.16
CA PRO A 172 5.56 -4.55 10.45
C PRO A 172 5.69 -3.18 9.81
N MET A 173 6.88 -2.58 9.89
CA MET A 173 7.17 -1.25 9.40
C MET A 173 8.40 -1.27 8.49
N PHE A 174 8.32 -0.56 7.38
CA PHE A 174 9.39 -0.45 6.39
C PHE A 174 9.68 1.02 6.08
N LEU A 175 10.95 1.38 6.07
CA LEU A 175 11.41 2.70 5.66
C LEU A 175 11.86 2.65 4.21
N THR A 176 11.30 3.51 3.34
CA THR A 176 11.59 3.47 1.91
C THR A 176 11.89 4.83 1.30
N SER A 177 12.72 4.81 0.28
CA SER A 177 12.91 5.92 -0.66
C SER A 177 12.87 5.39 -2.09
N ALA A 178 11.86 5.77 -2.85
CA ALA A 178 11.77 5.41 -4.26
C ALA A 178 12.91 6.06 -5.08
N GLU A 179 13.33 7.27 -4.71
CA GLU A 179 14.40 8.00 -5.38
C GLU A 179 15.76 7.31 -5.19
N LYS A 180 16.06 6.88 -3.98
CA LYS A 180 17.34 6.22 -3.65
C LYS A 180 17.27 4.68 -3.75
N LYS A 181 16.11 4.12 -4.06
CA LYS A 181 15.84 2.67 -4.09
C LYS A 181 16.10 1.98 -2.74
N GLU A 182 15.94 2.70 -1.64
CA GLU A 182 16.08 2.17 -0.27
C GLU A 182 14.81 1.45 0.17
N GLY A 183 14.96 0.41 0.99
CA GLY A 183 13.86 -0.37 1.58
C GLY A 183 13.19 -1.36 0.62
N ARG A 184 13.67 -1.46 -0.63
CA ARG A 184 13.12 -2.37 -1.63
C ARG A 184 13.28 -3.84 -1.24
N ALA A 185 14.48 -4.22 -0.84
CA ALA A 185 14.77 -5.60 -0.45
C ALA A 185 13.92 -6.04 0.73
N GLU A 186 13.81 -5.21 1.75
CA GLU A 186 13.06 -5.50 2.99
C GLU A 186 11.58 -5.76 2.71
N VAL A 187 10.95 -4.93 1.88
CA VAL A 187 9.53 -5.12 1.49
C VAL A 187 9.36 -6.40 0.66
N LEU A 188 10.22 -6.64 -0.32
CA LEU A 188 10.13 -7.81 -1.20
C LEU A 188 10.43 -9.12 -0.45
N ASP A 189 11.39 -9.12 0.47
CA ASP A 189 11.74 -10.31 1.26
C ASP A 189 10.62 -10.64 2.27
N TYR A 190 9.93 -9.63 2.79
CA TYR A 190 8.73 -9.83 3.60
C TYR A 190 7.60 -10.51 2.80
N ILE A 191 7.35 -10.04 1.58
CA ILE A 191 6.36 -10.67 0.67
C ILE A 191 6.78 -12.11 0.32
N GLU A 192 8.06 -12.33 0.01
CA GLU A 192 8.58 -13.66 -0.31
C GLU A 192 8.39 -14.65 0.84
N LYS A 193 8.71 -14.23 2.07
CA LYS A 193 8.50 -15.04 3.26
C LYS A 193 7.05 -15.48 3.39
N ILE A 194 6.11 -14.55 3.27
CA ILE A 194 4.68 -14.87 3.34
C ILE A 194 4.27 -15.82 2.21
N ASN A 195 4.73 -15.57 0.98
CA ASN A 195 4.43 -16.44 -0.16
C ASN A 195 4.96 -17.88 0.03
N GLN A 196 6.07 -18.05 0.73
CA GLN A 196 6.60 -19.37 1.10
C GLN A 196 5.69 -20.05 2.14
N GLU A 197 5.31 -19.33 3.19
CA GLU A 197 4.40 -19.83 4.23
C GLU A 197 3.01 -20.23 3.69
N LEU A 198 2.55 -19.59 2.61
CA LEU A 198 1.27 -19.93 1.96
C LEU A 198 1.34 -21.18 1.08
N LYS A 199 2.54 -21.69 0.75
CA LYS A 199 2.74 -22.91 -0.06
C LYS A 199 2.86 -24.16 0.80
N ASP A 200 3.18 -24.00 2.08
CA ASP A 200 3.31 -25.07 3.07
C ASP A 200 1.94 -25.42 3.69
#